data_fb053d1ab84342eda99057a78a114e84
#
_entry.id   fb053d1ab84342eda99057a78a114e84
#
_cell.length_a   1.000
_cell.length_b   1.000
_cell.length_c   1.000
_cell.angle_alpha   90.00
_cell.angle_beta   90.00
_cell.angle_gamma   90.00
#
_symmetry.space_group_name_H-M   'P 1'
#
loop_
_entity.id
_entity.type
_entity.pdbx_description
1 polymer ?
#
loop_
_entity_poly.entity_id
_entity_poly.type
_entity_poly.pdbx_seq_one_letter_code
_entity_poly.pdbx_strand_id
1 'polypeptide(L)'
;MRLSMVLLFAAGLAAPLTPALAAEIVVYSSRNEQLIKPMFDAYKKETGVTVKFITDKEGPLMARLKAEGKNTPADILMTVDAGNLWQASKEDLLRPVNSKVLMANIPAHLRDPGNEWFGLSVRARTIVYNTNKVKPGELSSYEDLASPKWKGRLCLRTSKKVYNQSLVAMMIHEYGEEKTEQIVRGWVANLATEPLPDDTKAMEAVAAGLCDATVVNTYYFGRLMGKNANLPLAIFWPNQNLKANNAGVHVNISGAGVTRHSRNEAEAVKLLEWLSSAHVQGYYADVNMEYPANPKVKPHQAVAAWGTFKPNLINVSEAGKLQTRAVMLMDRAGYK
;
A
#
# COMPACT_ATOMS: atom_id res chain seq x y z
N MET A 1 -68.47 20.72 56.03
CA MET A 1 -67.18 20.19 55.74
C MET A 1 -67.09 19.89 54.23
N ARG A 2 -66.43 20.76 53.47
CA ARG A 2 -66.24 20.58 52.03
C ARG A 2 -64.76 20.24 51.79
N LEU A 3 -64.51 19.03 51.29
CA LEU A 3 -63.18 18.50 50.89
C LEU A 3 -62.88 19.02 49.48
N SER A 4 -61.86 19.86 49.31
CA SER A 4 -61.37 20.29 48.02
C SER A 4 -60.25 19.31 47.58
N MET A 5 -60.48 18.61 46.49
CA MET A 5 -59.52 17.70 45.86
C MET A 5 -58.63 18.50 44.88
N VAL A 6 -57.35 18.65 45.20
CA VAL A 6 -56.34 19.26 44.32
C VAL A 6 -55.80 18.21 43.36
N LEU A 7 -56.09 18.34 42.08
CA LEU A 7 -55.45 17.57 41.01
C LEU A 7 -54.07 18.19 40.63
N LEU A 8 -52.99 17.50 40.93
CA LEU A 8 -51.70 17.81 40.40
C LEU A 8 -51.54 17.29 38.95
N PHE A 9 -51.49 18.19 38.00
CA PHE A 9 -51.08 17.88 36.63
C PHE A 9 -49.55 17.78 36.56
N ALA A 10 -49.00 16.59 36.37
CA ALA A 10 -47.62 16.38 36.06
C ALA A 10 -47.41 16.60 34.53
N ALA A 11 -46.89 17.81 34.16
CA ALA A 11 -46.48 18.07 32.78
C ALA A 11 -45.16 17.36 32.51
N GLY A 12 -45.21 16.22 31.81
CA GLY A 12 -44.02 15.52 31.31
C GLY A 12 -43.36 16.35 30.19
N LEU A 13 -42.18 16.92 30.46
CA LEU A 13 -41.33 17.49 29.42
C LEU A 13 -40.82 16.35 28.50
N ALA A 14 -41.47 16.15 27.35
CA ALA A 14 -40.90 15.39 26.23
C ALA A 14 -39.77 16.23 25.61
N ALA A 15 -38.51 15.94 25.93
CA ALA A 15 -37.37 16.50 25.23
C ALA A 15 -37.45 16.07 23.75
N PRO A 16 -37.31 17.00 22.79
CA PRO A 16 -37.29 16.64 21.38
C PRO A 16 -36.05 15.75 21.11
N LEU A 17 -36.26 14.54 20.63
CA LEU A 17 -35.22 13.70 20.04
C LEU A 17 -34.78 14.38 18.74
N THR A 18 -33.74 15.22 18.84
CA THR A 18 -33.04 15.70 17.64
C THR A 18 -32.49 14.46 16.93
N PRO A 19 -32.81 14.22 15.65
CA PRO A 19 -32.20 13.16 14.89
C PRO A 19 -30.68 13.42 14.90
N ALA A 20 -29.92 12.48 15.49
CA ALA A 20 -28.46 12.53 15.37
C ALA A 20 -28.14 12.53 13.87
N LEU A 21 -27.57 13.61 13.36
CA LEU A 21 -27.03 13.65 12.01
C LEU A 21 -26.12 12.43 11.88
N ALA A 22 -26.41 11.57 10.88
CA ALA A 22 -25.58 10.40 10.61
C ALA A 22 -24.13 10.88 10.47
N ALA A 23 -23.23 10.30 11.26
CA ALA A 23 -21.82 10.67 11.22
C ALA A 23 -21.28 10.48 9.80
N GLU A 24 -20.50 11.44 9.33
CA GLU A 24 -19.91 11.43 8.00
C GLU A 24 -18.39 11.52 8.13
N ILE A 25 -17.68 10.70 7.38
CA ILE A 25 -16.22 10.70 7.27
C ILE A 25 -15.83 11.08 5.84
N VAL A 26 -14.84 11.94 5.66
CA VAL A 26 -14.30 12.32 4.35
C VAL A 26 -12.91 11.73 4.17
N VAL A 27 -12.72 10.95 3.10
CA VAL A 27 -11.46 10.28 2.77
C VAL A 27 -10.86 10.87 1.48
N TYR A 28 -9.62 11.34 1.53
CA TYR A 28 -8.83 11.63 0.34
C TYR A 28 -7.99 10.39 0.00
N SER A 29 -8.20 9.82 -1.20
CA SER A 29 -7.63 8.53 -1.56
C SER A 29 -6.91 8.54 -2.90
N SER A 30 -5.70 8.01 -2.95
CA SER A 30 -5.00 7.74 -4.22
C SER A 30 -5.27 6.34 -4.76
N ARG A 31 -6.17 5.59 -4.14
CA ARG A 31 -6.61 4.30 -4.66
C ARG A 31 -7.77 4.49 -5.64
N ASN A 32 -7.84 3.62 -6.65
CA ASN A 32 -8.95 3.61 -7.59
C ASN A 32 -10.28 3.39 -6.85
N GLU A 33 -11.30 4.13 -7.23
CA GLU A 33 -12.64 4.09 -6.64
C GLU A 33 -13.20 2.66 -6.53
N GLN A 34 -13.09 1.87 -7.59
CA GLN A 34 -13.57 0.47 -7.63
C GLN A 34 -12.96 -0.43 -6.56
N LEU A 35 -11.82 -0.05 -5.99
CA LEU A 35 -11.13 -0.82 -4.96
C LEU A 35 -11.51 -0.41 -3.53
N ILE A 36 -12.07 0.78 -3.34
CA ILE A 36 -12.38 1.33 -2.02
C ILE A 36 -13.87 1.48 -1.77
N LYS A 37 -14.63 1.83 -2.81
CA LYS A 37 -16.09 2.04 -2.68
C LYS A 37 -16.83 0.84 -2.07
N PRO A 38 -16.58 -0.42 -2.47
CA PRO A 38 -17.27 -1.56 -1.88
C PRO A 38 -17.06 -1.68 -0.35
N MET A 39 -15.85 -1.33 0.14
CA MET A 39 -15.56 -1.35 1.58
C MET A 39 -16.27 -0.22 2.31
N PHE A 40 -16.33 0.97 1.74
CA PHE A 40 -17.03 2.11 2.34
C PHE A 40 -18.55 1.88 2.37
N ASP A 41 -19.10 1.24 1.34
CA ASP A 41 -20.50 0.82 1.30
C ASP A 41 -20.80 -0.24 2.38
N ALA A 42 -19.89 -1.21 2.59
CA ALA A 42 -20.00 -2.21 3.66
C ALA A 42 -19.92 -1.56 5.05
N TYR A 43 -18.99 -0.62 5.27
CA TYR A 43 -18.88 0.13 6.51
C TYR A 43 -20.16 0.88 6.83
N LYS A 44 -20.71 1.58 5.83
CA LYS A 44 -22.00 2.29 5.97
C LYS A 44 -23.13 1.33 6.34
N LYS A 45 -23.20 0.16 5.70
CA LYS A 45 -24.22 -0.84 5.98
C LYS A 45 -24.14 -1.38 7.41
N GLU A 46 -22.92 -1.56 7.93
CA GLU A 46 -22.70 -2.11 9.28
C GLU A 46 -22.87 -1.06 10.39
N THR A 47 -22.45 0.17 10.14
CA THR A 47 -22.35 1.21 11.19
C THR A 47 -23.35 2.38 11.06
N GLY A 48 -23.96 2.54 9.90
CA GLY A 48 -24.76 3.72 9.55
C GLY A 48 -23.95 4.95 9.18
N VAL A 49 -22.61 4.94 9.34
CA VAL A 49 -21.72 6.06 9.04
C VAL A 49 -21.46 6.16 7.53
N THR A 50 -21.70 7.33 6.96
CA THR A 50 -21.41 7.56 5.54
C THR A 50 -19.94 7.94 5.33
N VAL A 51 -19.25 7.25 4.42
CA VAL A 51 -17.89 7.61 4.01
C VAL A 51 -17.95 8.28 2.64
N LYS A 52 -17.70 9.59 2.60
CA LYS A 52 -17.46 10.34 1.36
C LYS A 52 -16.00 10.25 0.99
N PHE A 53 -15.67 10.24 -0.29
CA PHE A 53 -14.28 10.18 -0.72
C PHE A 53 -14.05 10.95 -2.02
N ILE A 54 -12.81 11.39 -2.16
CA ILE A 54 -12.27 12.00 -3.38
C ILE A 54 -11.08 11.17 -3.80
N THR A 55 -11.00 10.83 -5.10
CA THR A 55 -9.86 10.08 -5.65
C THR A 55 -9.03 10.97 -6.59
N ASP A 56 -7.72 10.98 -6.39
CA ASP A 56 -6.73 11.65 -7.25
C ASP A 56 -5.35 11.01 -7.02
N LYS A 57 -4.33 11.50 -7.73
CA LYS A 57 -2.93 11.12 -7.50
C LYS A 57 -2.42 11.62 -6.15
N GLU A 58 -1.42 10.97 -5.60
CA GLU A 58 -0.88 11.23 -4.26
C GLU A 58 -0.43 12.68 -4.07
N GLY A 59 0.37 13.21 -5.01
CA GLY A 59 0.87 14.60 -4.97
C GLY A 59 -0.23 15.66 -4.91
N PRO A 60 -1.20 15.66 -5.85
CA PRO A 60 -2.37 16.55 -5.81
C PRO A 60 -3.16 16.47 -4.51
N LEU A 61 -3.40 15.28 -3.95
CA LEU A 61 -4.12 15.12 -2.68
C LEU A 61 -3.36 15.74 -1.51
N MET A 62 -2.04 15.53 -1.42
CA MET A 62 -1.21 16.15 -0.37
C MET A 62 -1.13 17.67 -0.53
N ALA A 63 -0.97 18.16 -1.76
CA ALA A 63 -0.99 19.60 -2.04
C ALA A 63 -2.32 20.25 -1.64
N ARG A 64 -3.43 19.56 -1.90
CA ARG A 64 -4.77 19.98 -1.52
C ARG A 64 -4.91 20.05 0.00
N LEU A 65 -4.51 19.01 0.75
CA LEU A 65 -4.52 19.02 2.22
C LEU A 65 -3.73 20.19 2.79
N LYS A 66 -2.55 20.49 2.22
CA LYS A 66 -1.74 21.65 2.61
C LYS A 66 -2.46 22.97 2.38
N ALA A 67 -3.05 23.14 1.20
CA ALA A 67 -3.75 24.37 0.83
C ALA A 67 -4.99 24.61 1.69
N GLU A 68 -5.74 23.56 2.02
CA GLU A 68 -6.92 23.59 2.87
C GLU A 68 -6.56 23.85 4.35
N GLY A 69 -5.42 23.33 4.81
CA GLY A 69 -4.91 23.50 6.17
C GLY A 69 -5.97 23.15 7.22
N LYS A 70 -6.24 24.08 8.15
CA LYS A 70 -7.26 23.91 9.22
C LYS A 70 -8.70 23.81 8.72
N ASN A 71 -8.94 24.16 7.45
CA ASN A 71 -10.27 24.13 6.83
C ASN A 71 -10.50 22.86 5.99
N THR A 72 -9.55 21.94 5.97
CA THR A 72 -9.75 20.69 5.24
C THR A 72 -10.99 19.95 5.71
N PRO A 73 -11.83 19.46 4.79
CA PRO A 73 -12.91 18.55 5.14
C PRO A 73 -12.43 17.11 5.33
N ALA A 74 -11.20 16.78 4.92
CA ALA A 74 -10.71 15.42 4.93
C ALA A 74 -10.36 14.95 6.34
N ASP A 75 -10.89 13.81 6.73
CA ASP A 75 -10.60 13.14 7.99
C ASP A 75 -9.48 12.10 7.85
N ILE A 76 -9.37 11.48 6.67
CA ILE A 76 -8.39 10.43 6.38
C ILE A 76 -7.69 10.73 5.06
N LEU A 77 -6.36 10.57 5.03
CA LEU A 77 -5.57 10.41 3.82
C LEU A 77 -5.26 8.92 3.64
N MET A 78 -5.69 8.34 2.52
CA MET A 78 -5.41 6.96 2.13
C MET A 78 -4.56 6.97 0.86
N THR A 79 -3.38 6.33 0.88
CA THR A 79 -2.48 6.34 -0.28
C THR A 79 -1.81 4.99 -0.49
N VAL A 80 -1.26 4.80 -1.66
CA VAL A 80 -0.38 3.68 -1.98
C VAL A 80 1.06 4.07 -1.69
N ASP A 81 1.82 3.09 -1.20
CA ASP A 81 3.23 3.20 -0.84
C ASP A 81 3.51 3.97 0.47
N ALA A 82 4.28 3.32 1.34
CA ALA A 82 4.70 3.90 2.61
C ALA A 82 5.54 5.18 2.44
N GLY A 83 6.24 5.34 1.31
CA GLY A 83 6.97 6.56 0.99
C GLY A 83 6.07 7.79 0.95
N ASN A 84 4.89 7.67 0.34
CA ASN A 84 3.92 8.77 0.29
C ASN A 84 3.32 9.08 1.67
N LEU A 85 3.03 8.05 2.48
CA LEU A 85 2.53 8.23 3.86
C LEU A 85 3.58 8.87 4.76
N TRP A 86 4.84 8.45 4.64
CA TRP A 86 5.96 9.07 5.35
C TRP A 86 6.11 10.54 4.95
N GLN A 87 6.00 10.87 3.66
CA GLN A 87 6.05 12.25 3.19
C GLN A 87 4.91 13.08 3.80
N ALA A 88 3.69 12.53 3.85
CA ALA A 88 2.56 13.20 4.49
C ALA A 88 2.81 13.48 5.99
N SER A 89 3.39 12.52 6.72
CA SER A 89 3.81 12.72 8.11
C SER A 89 4.88 13.79 8.23
N LYS A 90 5.90 13.74 7.38
CA LYS A 90 7.00 14.73 7.35
C LYS A 90 6.52 16.15 7.09
N GLU A 91 5.43 16.29 6.37
CA GLU A 91 4.80 17.57 6.04
C GLU A 91 3.71 17.98 7.06
N ASP A 92 3.63 17.29 8.20
CA ASP A 92 2.66 17.55 9.29
C ASP A 92 1.20 17.49 8.82
N LEU A 93 0.91 16.65 7.84
CA LEU A 93 -0.45 16.45 7.30
C LEU A 93 -1.25 15.38 8.05
N LEU A 94 -0.58 14.54 8.82
CA LEU A 94 -1.17 13.46 9.62
C LEU A 94 -1.00 13.74 11.11
N ARG A 95 -1.74 13.00 11.92
CA ARG A 95 -1.65 13.07 13.37
C ARG A 95 -1.41 11.69 13.99
N PRO A 96 -0.71 11.59 15.12
CA PRO A 96 -0.58 10.34 15.84
C PRO A 96 -1.94 9.80 16.32
N VAL A 97 -2.15 8.49 16.16
CA VAL A 97 -3.34 7.76 16.60
C VAL A 97 -2.94 6.72 17.64
N ASN A 98 -3.47 6.85 18.87
CA ASN A 98 -3.24 5.89 19.93
C ASN A 98 -4.37 4.86 19.99
N SER A 99 -4.35 3.88 19.08
CA SER A 99 -5.31 2.78 19.05
C SER A 99 -4.63 1.44 19.35
N LYS A 100 -5.04 0.80 20.45
CA LYS A 100 -4.60 -0.56 20.78
C LYS A 100 -5.03 -1.58 19.73
N VAL A 101 -6.18 -1.36 19.09
CA VAL A 101 -6.72 -2.23 18.02
C VAL A 101 -5.82 -2.18 16.80
N LEU A 102 -5.49 -0.98 16.30
CA LEU A 102 -4.59 -0.81 15.17
C LEU A 102 -3.21 -1.39 15.44
N MET A 103 -2.66 -1.14 16.64
CA MET A 103 -1.35 -1.69 17.02
C MET A 103 -1.35 -3.21 17.15
N ALA A 104 -2.46 -3.83 17.54
CA ALA A 104 -2.60 -5.29 17.63
C ALA A 104 -2.85 -5.96 16.26
N ASN A 105 -3.47 -5.25 15.33
CA ASN A 105 -3.81 -5.77 14.01
C ASN A 105 -2.74 -5.53 12.96
N ILE A 106 -1.95 -4.46 13.09
CA ILE A 106 -0.94 -4.08 12.10
C ILE A 106 0.47 -4.20 12.70
N PRO A 107 1.32 -5.09 12.19
CA PRO A 107 2.69 -5.28 12.65
C PRO A 107 3.52 -3.98 12.62
N ALA A 108 4.46 -3.84 13.55
CA ALA A 108 5.25 -2.61 13.71
C ALA A 108 6.01 -2.19 12.44
N HIS A 109 6.48 -3.15 11.64
CA HIS A 109 7.20 -2.85 10.39
C HIS A 109 6.29 -2.35 9.25
N LEU A 110 4.94 -2.47 9.38
CA LEU A 110 3.95 -2.03 8.40
C LEU A 110 3.20 -0.75 8.83
N ARG A 111 3.68 -0.06 9.85
CA ARG A 111 3.09 1.21 10.31
C ARG A 111 4.16 2.23 10.66
N ASP A 112 3.75 3.46 10.76
CA ASP A 112 4.63 4.53 11.23
C ASP A 112 5.12 4.28 12.67
N PRO A 113 6.42 4.47 12.96
CA PRO A 113 6.91 4.40 14.33
C PRO A 113 6.22 5.38 15.29
N GLY A 114 5.77 6.54 14.81
CA GLY A 114 4.97 7.53 15.56
C GLY A 114 3.46 7.27 15.53
N ASN A 115 3.00 6.20 14.88
CA ASN A 115 1.59 5.84 14.70
C ASN A 115 0.76 6.89 13.94
N GLU A 116 1.34 7.64 13.03
CA GLU A 116 0.60 8.60 12.19
C GLU A 116 -0.09 7.95 10.99
N TRP A 117 0.36 6.77 10.59
CA TRP A 117 -0.27 5.98 9.54
C TRP A 117 -0.10 4.46 9.76
N PHE A 118 -0.99 3.69 9.13
CA PHE A 118 -1.07 2.24 9.27
C PHE A 118 -1.25 1.58 7.89
N GLY A 119 -0.51 0.48 7.66
CA GLY A 119 -0.72 -0.36 6.48
C GLY A 119 -2.04 -1.10 6.56
N LEU A 120 -2.81 -1.06 5.48
CA LEU A 120 -4.12 -1.74 5.39
C LEU A 120 -4.09 -2.91 4.41
N SER A 121 -3.15 -2.94 3.49
CA SER A 121 -2.84 -4.09 2.64
C SER A 121 -1.36 -4.11 2.31
N VAL A 122 -0.86 -5.29 1.92
CA VAL A 122 0.55 -5.51 1.59
C VAL A 122 0.66 -6.03 0.16
N ARG A 123 1.66 -5.55 -0.57
CA ARG A 123 2.09 -6.14 -1.84
C ARG A 123 3.58 -6.46 -1.76
N ALA A 124 3.97 -7.52 -2.43
CA ALA A 124 5.37 -7.82 -2.68
C ALA A 124 5.79 -7.27 -4.05
N ARG A 125 7.00 -6.76 -4.14
CA ARG A 125 7.62 -6.44 -5.42
C ARG A 125 8.52 -7.59 -5.80
N THR A 126 8.09 -8.39 -6.76
CA THR A 126 8.67 -9.69 -7.06
C THR A 126 9.24 -9.73 -8.48
N ILE A 127 9.98 -10.79 -8.80
CA ILE A 127 10.41 -11.06 -10.17
C ILE A 127 9.31 -11.87 -10.87
N VAL A 128 8.93 -11.45 -12.07
CA VAL A 128 8.12 -12.24 -13.00
C VAL A 128 8.98 -12.60 -14.20
N TYR A 129 8.95 -13.86 -14.63
CA TYR A 129 9.79 -14.38 -15.69
C TYR A 129 8.99 -15.18 -16.72
N ASN A 130 9.55 -15.32 -17.94
CA ASN A 130 9.00 -16.14 -19.00
C ASN A 130 9.39 -17.61 -18.79
N THR A 131 8.40 -18.47 -18.55
CA THR A 131 8.60 -19.90 -18.24
C THR A 131 9.16 -20.71 -19.40
N ASN A 132 9.05 -20.23 -20.64
CA ASN A 132 9.63 -20.86 -21.82
C ASN A 132 11.11 -20.52 -22.01
N LYS A 133 11.61 -19.45 -21.37
CA LYS A 133 12.96 -18.92 -21.58
C LYS A 133 13.88 -19.02 -20.36
N VAL A 134 13.30 -19.03 -19.15
CA VAL A 134 14.05 -18.99 -17.88
C VAL A 134 13.64 -20.17 -17.02
N LYS A 135 14.64 -20.88 -16.49
CA LYS A 135 14.43 -21.89 -15.45
C LYS A 135 14.50 -21.22 -14.07
N PRO A 136 13.66 -21.61 -13.10
CA PRO A 136 13.69 -21.01 -11.75
C PRO A 136 15.07 -20.99 -11.09
N GLY A 137 15.92 -21.99 -11.35
CA GLY A 137 17.30 -22.06 -10.83
C GLY A 137 18.27 -21.02 -11.40
N GLU A 138 17.89 -20.29 -12.45
CA GLU A 138 18.68 -19.16 -12.97
C GLU A 138 18.47 -17.87 -12.14
N LEU A 139 17.41 -17.81 -11.34
CA LEU A 139 17.00 -16.65 -10.55
C LEU A 139 17.45 -16.81 -9.09
N SER A 140 17.81 -15.72 -8.41
CA SER A 140 18.18 -15.75 -6.99
C SER A 140 17.77 -14.49 -6.21
N SER A 141 18.19 -13.32 -6.64
CA SER A 141 18.02 -12.06 -5.90
C SER A 141 17.78 -10.88 -6.85
N TYR A 142 17.43 -9.71 -6.29
CA TYR A 142 17.42 -8.47 -7.06
C TYR A 142 18.83 -8.10 -7.55
N GLU A 143 19.86 -8.36 -6.73
CA GLU A 143 21.26 -8.14 -7.11
C GLU A 143 21.66 -9.00 -8.30
N ASP A 144 21.24 -10.26 -8.34
CA ASP A 144 21.55 -11.18 -9.43
C ASP A 144 21.10 -10.69 -10.81
N LEU A 145 20.01 -9.92 -10.88
CA LEU A 145 19.54 -9.31 -12.13
C LEU A 145 20.55 -8.29 -12.71
N ALA A 146 21.53 -7.85 -11.92
CA ALA A 146 22.65 -7.02 -12.39
C ALA A 146 23.80 -7.83 -13.04
N SER A 147 23.78 -9.16 -12.93
CA SER A 147 24.85 -9.99 -13.50
C SER A 147 24.79 -10.03 -15.03
N PRO A 148 25.95 -10.22 -15.71
CA PRO A 148 26.01 -10.21 -17.18
C PRO A 148 25.15 -11.26 -17.89
N LYS A 149 24.74 -12.32 -17.19
CA LYS A 149 23.84 -13.35 -17.77
C LYS A 149 22.46 -12.80 -18.16
N TRP A 150 22.07 -11.65 -17.59
CA TRP A 150 20.80 -10.97 -17.89
C TRP A 150 20.92 -9.90 -18.98
N LYS A 151 22.06 -9.73 -19.61
CA LYS A 151 22.27 -8.71 -20.65
C LYS A 151 21.26 -8.88 -21.80
N GLY A 152 20.47 -7.82 -22.07
CA GLY A 152 19.41 -7.82 -23.06
C GLY A 152 18.21 -8.71 -22.72
N ARG A 153 18.06 -9.13 -21.45
CA ARG A 153 17.01 -10.05 -20.99
C ARG A 153 16.08 -9.43 -19.91
N LEU A 154 16.38 -8.22 -19.43
CA LEU A 154 15.63 -7.56 -18.37
C LEU A 154 14.73 -6.47 -18.95
N CYS A 155 13.47 -6.41 -18.52
CA CYS A 155 12.58 -5.28 -18.69
C CYS A 155 12.24 -4.69 -17.34
N LEU A 156 12.23 -3.37 -17.23
CA LEU A 156 11.79 -2.67 -16.03
C LEU A 156 10.80 -1.57 -16.40
N ARG A 157 9.92 -1.24 -15.47
CA ARG A 157 9.12 -0.03 -15.59
C ARG A 157 9.97 1.22 -15.28
N THR A 158 9.51 2.38 -15.67
CA THR A 158 10.15 3.68 -15.39
C THR A 158 10.48 3.88 -13.89
N SER A 159 11.65 4.49 -13.63
CA SER A 159 12.12 4.91 -12.30
C SER A 159 11.22 5.97 -11.64
N LYS A 160 10.41 6.67 -12.45
CA LYS A 160 9.54 7.77 -11.99
C LYS A 160 8.39 7.30 -11.09
N LYS A 161 8.11 5.98 -11.06
CA LYS A 161 7.06 5.45 -10.18
C LYS A 161 7.63 5.10 -8.80
N VAL A 162 6.92 5.53 -7.77
CA VAL A 162 7.28 5.32 -6.35
C VAL A 162 7.65 3.87 -6.00
N TYR A 163 7.09 2.88 -6.67
CA TYR A 163 7.36 1.45 -6.38
C TYR A 163 8.83 1.04 -6.61
N ASN A 164 9.48 1.57 -7.68
CA ASN A 164 10.90 1.34 -7.90
C ASN A 164 11.75 2.20 -6.95
N GLN A 165 11.30 3.43 -6.66
CA GLN A 165 11.96 4.30 -5.70
C GLN A 165 12.01 3.64 -4.31
N SER A 166 10.90 3.06 -3.87
CA SER A 166 10.81 2.34 -2.59
C SER A 166 11.67 1.08 -2.56
N LEU A 167 11.70 0.29 -3.64
CA LEU A 167 12.61 -0.86 -3.74
C LEU A 167 14.07 -0.43 -3.61
N VAL A 168 14.49 0.58 -4.38
CA VAL A 168 15.87 1.07 -4.34
C VAL A 168 16.19 1.72 -2.99
N ALA A 169 15.25 2.44 -2.36
CA ALA A 169 15.40 2.97 -1.01
C ALA A 169 15.66 1.87 0.03
N MET A 170 14.90 0.77 -0.04
CA MET A 170 15.12 -0.37 0.85
C MET A 170 16.45 -1.07 0.56
N MET A 171 16.91 -1.13 -0.70
CA MET A 171 18.24 -1.65 -1.04
C MET A 171 19.36 -0.74 -0.49
N ILE A 172 19.19 0.60 -0.53
CA ILE A 172 20.13 1.54 0.11
C ILE A 172 20.22 1.28 1.62
N HIS A 173 19.07 1.04 2.28
CA HIS A 173 19.05 0.70 3.71
C HIS A 173 19.82 -0.60 4.00
N GLU A 174 19.68 -1.60 3.14
CA GLU A 174 20.22 -2.95 3.36
C GLU A 174 21.70 -3.07 2.96
N TYR A 175 22.08 -2.49 1.82
CA TYR A 175 23.41 -2.68 1.21
C TYR A 175 24.30 -1.43 1.23
N GLY A 176 23.74 -0.27 1.57
CA GLY A 176 24.37 1.03 1.38
C GLY A 176 24.21 1.56 -0.04
N GLU A 177 24.50 2.86 -0.20
CA GLU A 177 24.24 3.58 -1.45
C GLU A 177 25.16 3.11 -2.58
N GLU A 178 26.46 2.96 -2.32
CA GLU A 178 27.45 2.57 -3.34
C GLU A 178 27.12 1.20 -3.96
N LYS A 179 26.88 0.19 -3.13
CA LYS A 179 26.53 -1.15 -3.60
C LYS A 179 25.20 -1.16 -4.35
N THR A 180 24.22 -0.40 -3.87
CA THR A 180 22.91 -0.27 -4.54
C THR A 180 23.07 0.39 -5.89
N GLU A 181 23.90 1.43 -6.02
CA GLU A 181 24.15 2.09 -7.30
C GLU A 181 24.81 1.14 -8.31
N GLN A 182 25.77 0.32 -7.86
CA GLN A 182 26.36 -0.73 -8.71
C GLN A 182 25.32 -1.70 -9.24
N ILE A 183 24.40 -2.16 -8.38
CA ILE A 183 23.31 -3.06 -8.76
C ILE A 183 22.39 -2.39 -9.78
N VAL A 184 21.94 -1.16 -9.53
CA VAL A 184 21.04 -0.43 -10.43
C VAL A 184 21.70 -0.15 -11.80
N ARG A 185 22.99 0.18 -11.82
CA ARG A 185 23.77 0.29 -13.09
C ARG A 185 23.79 -1.03 -13.85
N GLY A 186 23.95 -2.14 -13.15
CA GLY A 186 23.88 -3.48 -13.74
C GLY A 186 22.51 -3.78 -14.33
N TRP A 187 21.42 -3.42 -13.64
CA TRP A 187 20.07 -3.54 -14.20
C TRP A 187 19.92 -2.75 -15.50
N VAL A 188 20.37 -1.47 -15.51
CA VAL A 188 20.31 -0.60 -16.69
C VAL A 188 21.11 -1.21 -17.85
N ALA A 189 22.31 -1.73 -17.59
CA ALA A 189 23.14 -2.38 -18.61
C ALA A 189 22.51 -3.67 -19.18
N ASN A 190 21.60 -4.30 -18.45
CA ASN A 190 20.93 -5.54 -18.80
C ASN A 190 19.54 -5.34 -19.44
N LEU A 191 19.08 -4.10 -19.58
CA LEU A 191 17.78 -3.81 -20.19
C LEU A 191 17.73 -4.28 -21.65
N ALA A 192 16.64 -4.94 -22.01
CA ALA A 192 16.33 -5.33 -23.40
C ALA A 192 15.74 -4.15 -24.20
N THR A 193 15.14 -3.18 -23.53
CA THR A 193 14.49 -2.00 -24.11
C THR A 193 14.50 -0.84 -23.12
N GLU A 194 14.16 0.36 -23.58
CA GLU A 194 13.91 1.50 -22.67
C GLU A 194 12.86 1.12 -21.61
N PRO A 195 12.94 1.71 -20.41
CA PRO A 195 11.98 1.43 -19.35
C PRO A 195 10.52 1.63 -19.79
N LEU A 196 9.66 0.71 -19.40
CA LEU A 196 8.26 0.65 -19.80
C LEU A 196 7.37 1.49 -18.85
N PRO A 197 6.17 1.94 -19.29
CA PRO A 197 5.36 2.87 -18.50
C PRO A 197 4.79 2.27 -17.21
N ASP A 198 4.52 0.96 -17.18
CA ASP A 198 3.92 0.30 -16.03
C ASP A 198 4.26 -1.20 -15.93
N ASP A 199 3.92 -1.81 -14.77
CA ASP A 199 4.21 -3.21 -14.48
C ASP A 199 3.47 -4.17 -15.43
N THR A 200 2.27 -3.82 -15.91
CA THR A 200 1.51 -4.65 -16.85
C THR A 200 2.22 -4.70 -18.20
N LYS A 201 2.66 -3.53 -18.72
CA LYS A 201 3.43 -3.45 -19.96
C LYS A 201 4.76 -4.20 -19.87
N ALA A 202 5.42 -4.14 -18.71
CA ALA A 202 6.65 -4.90 -18.49
C ALA A 202 6.39 -6.42 -18.53
N MET A 203 5.31 -6.91 -17.92
CA MET A 203 4.94 -8.33 -17.99
C MET A 203 4.47 -8.76 -19.38
N GLU A 204 3.72 -7.92 -20.09
CA GLU A 204 3.32 -8.17 -21.50
C GLU A 204 4.56 -8.31 -22.41
N ALA A 205 5.59 -7.49 -22.20
CA ALA A 205 6.87 -7.59 -22.93
C ALA A 205 7.59 -8.90 -22.61
N VAL A 206 7.59 -9.34 -21.34
CA VAL A 206 8.14 -10.64 -20.94
C VAL A 206 7.34 -11.79 -21.57
N ALA A 207 6.01 -11.74 -21.55
CA ALA A 207 5.17 -12.77 -22.16
C ALA A 207 5.40 -12.88 -23.66
N ALA A 208 5.57 -11.74 -24.34
CA ALA A 208 5.88 -11.68 -25.77
C ALA A 208 7.32 -12.09 -26.12
N GLY A 209 8.20 -12.29 -25.11
CA GLY A 209 9.59 -12.70 -25.30
C GLY A 209 10.54 -11.58 -25.73
N LEU A 210 10.16 -10.30 -25.57
CA LEU A 210 11.05 -9.16 -25.78
C LEU A 210 12.16 -9.13 -24.72
N CYS A 211 11.82 -9.53 -23.51
CA CYS A 211 12.75 -9.76 -22.40
C CYS A 211 12.34 -11.04 -21.67
N ASP A 212 13.16 -11.49 -20.73
CA ASP A 212 12.96 -12.78 -20.08
C ASP A 212 12.47 -12.63 -18.65
N ALA A 213 12.75 -11.50 -18.00
CA ALA A 213 12.34 -11.20 -16.62
C ALA A 213 12.01 -9.71 -16.40
N THR A 214 11.22 -9.44 -15.38
CA THR A 214 10.87 -8.09 -14.92
C THR A 214 10.63 -8.07 -13.41
N VAL A 215 10.63 -6.87 -12.80
CA VAL A 215 10.31 -6.66 -11.38
C VAL A 215 8.99 -5.89 -11.28
N VAL A 216 7.99 -6.50 -10.65
CA VAL A 216 6.61 -5.97 -10.60
C VAL A 216 5.97 -6.16 -9.23
N ASN A 217 4.90 -5.42 -8.96
CA ASN A 217 4.05 -5.70 -7.79
C ASN A 217 3.14 -6.89 -8.07
N THR A 218 2.99 -7.76 -7.09
CA THR A 218 2.26 -9.04 -7.20
C THR A 218 0.83 -8.92 -7.72
N TYR A 219 0.09 -7.90 -7.30
CA TYR A 219 -1.31 -7.72 -7.73
C TYR A 219 -1.47 -7.45 -9.23
N TYR A 220 -0.46 -6.87 -9.91
CA TYR A 220 -0.49 -6.73 -11.37
C TYR A 220 -0.40 -8.08 -12.06
N PHE A 221 0.46 -8.98 -11.53
CA PHE A 221 0.54 -10.35 -12.02
C PHE A 221 -0.80 -11.06 -11.85
N GLY A 222 -1.41 -11.00 -10.67
CA GLY A 222 -2.72 -11.60 -10.42
C GLY A 222 -3.80 -11.11 -11.38
N ARG A 223 -3.85 -9.80 -11.61
CA ARG A 223 -4.82 -9.21 -12.54
C ARG A 223 -4.56 -9.60 -14.01
N LEU A 224 -3.31 -9.67 -14.42
CA LEU A 224 -2.95 -10.06 -15.79
C LEU A 224 -3.28 -11.55 -16.04
N MET A 225 -2.87 -12.43 -15.11
CA MET A 225 -3.16 -13.85 -15.19
C MET A 225 -4.67 -14.16 -15.09
N GLY A 226 -5.41 -13.37 -14.31
CA GLY A 226 -6.87 -13.45 -14.26
C GLY A 226 -7.56 -13.11 -15.58
N LYS A 227 -6.94 -12.28 -16.43
CA LYS A 227 -7.43 -11.96 -17.78
C LYS A 227 -7.01 -13.01 -18.82
N ASN A 228 -5.83 -13.58 -18.68
CA ASN A 228 -5.28 -14.59 -19.57
C ASN A 228 -4.33 -15.53 -18.80
N ALA A 229 -4.87 -16.65 -18.36
CA ALA A 229 -4.14 -17.66 -17.59
C ALA A 229 -3.09 -18.43 -18.42
N ASN A 230 -3.13 -18.33 -19.75
CA ASN A 230 -2.24 -19.07 -20.65
C ASN A 230 -0.93 -18.33 -20.96
N LEU A 231 -0.70 -17.15 -20.37
CA LEU A 231 0.57 -16.45 -20.55
C LEU A 231 1.72 -17.27 -19.94
N PRO A 232 2.88 -17.36 -20.62
CA PRO A 232 4.03 -18.10 -20.12
C PRO A 232 4.77 -17.31 -19.03
N LEU A 233 4.08 -16.97 -17.95
CA LEU A 233 4.60 -16.15 -16.87
C LEU A 233 4.49 -16.87 -15.53
N ALA A 234 5.52 -16.74 -14.71
CA ALA A 234 5.50 -17.18 -13.31
C ALA A 234 6.19 -16.17 -12.38
N ILE A 235 5.83 -16.24 -11.10
CA ILE A 235 6.48 -15.47 -10.03
C ILE A 235 7.71 -16.22 -9.53
N PHE A 236 8.78 -15.47 -9.29
CA PHE A 236 9.94 -15.91 -8.52
C PHE A 236 10.15 -14.97 -7.32
N TRP A 237 10.30 -15.54 -6.14
CA TRP A 237 10.54 -14.82 -4.90
C TRP A 237 12.03 -14.55 -4.70
N PRO A 238 12.53 -13.29 -4.93
CA PRO A 238 13.95 -12.99 -4.77
C PRO A 238 14.38 -12.96 -3.30
N ASN A 239 15.69 -13.02 -3.07
CA ASN A 239 16.34 -12.84 -1.77
C ASN A 239 15.97 -13.88 -0.68
N GLN A 240 15.44 -15.06 -1.06
CA GLN A 240 14.99 -16.07 -0.08
C GLN A 240 16.15 -16.74 0.66
N ASN A 241 17.30 -16.90 -0.02
CA ASN A 241 18.47 -17.61 0.48
C ASN A 241 19.53 -16.68 1.10
N LEU A 242 19.30 -15.39 1.16
CA LEU A 242 20.22 -14.46 1.80
C LEU A 242 20.19 -14.63 3.32
N LYS A 243 21.39 -14.64 3.95
CA LYS A 243 21.56 -14.86 5.39
C LYS A 243 21.39 -13.59 6.24
N ALA A 244 21.24 -12.41 5.61
CA ALA A 244 21.05 -11.16 6.36
C ALA A 244 19.74 -11.19 7.15
N ASN A 245 19.75 -10.56 8.33
CA ASN A 245 18.61 -10.60 9.27
C ASN A 245 17.28 -10.12 8.68
N ASN A 246 17.32 -9.19 7.73
CA ASN A 246 16.14 -8.64 7.05
C ASN A 246 16.03 -9.10 5.60
N ALA A 247 16.83 -10.09 5.17
CA ALA A 247 16.76 -10.61 3.82
C ALA A 247 15.38 -11.19 3.51
N GLY A 248 14.87 -10.88 2.34
CA GLY A 248 13.55 -11.32 1.88
C GLY A 248 13.05 -10.46 0.72
N VAL A 249 11.85 -10.77 0.28
CA VAL A 249 11.18 -9.99 -0.78
C VAL A 249 10.83 -8.62 -0.26
N HIS A 250 11.11 -7.56 -1.01
CA HIS A 250 10.63 -6.23 -0.70
C HIS A 250 9.10 -6.22 -0.65
N VAL A 251 8.56 -5.80 0.49
CA VAL A 251 7.13 -5.58 0.70
C VAL A 251 6.87 -4.10 0.94
N ASN A 252 5.70 -3.65 0.54
CA ASN A 252 5.23 -2.30 0.81
C ASN A 252 3.70 -2.33 0.97
N ILE A 253 3.12 -1.21 1.37
CA ILE A 253 1.72 -1.14 1.80
C ILE A 253 0.88 -0.19 0.93
N SER A 254 -0.42 -0.42 0.93
CA SER A 254 -1.38 0.67 0.87
C SER A 254 -1.87 0.92 2.28
N GLY A 255 -1.96 2.17 2.68
CA GLY A 255 -2.27 2.50 4.06
C GLY A 255 -2.99 3.84 4.19
N ALA A 256 -3.30 4.21 5.42
CA ALA A 256 -3.99 5.45 5.71
C ALA A 256 -3.59 6.02 7.07
N GLY A 257 -3.78 7.33 7.22
CA GLY A 257 -3.62 8.07 8.46
C GLY A 257 -4.74 9.09 8.64
N VAL A 258 -5.01 9.44 9.88
CA VAL A 258 -5.95 10.53 10.22
C VAL A 258 -5.29 11.86 9.90
N THR A 259 -5.98 12.75 9.19
CA THR A 259 -5.42 14.05 8.84
C THR A 259 -5.21 14.92 10.09
N ARG A 260 -4.21 15.81 10.06
CA ARG A 260 -3.82 16.66 11.17
C ARG A 260 -5.01 17.46 11.73
N HIS A 261 -5.88 17.94 10.86
CA HIS A 261 -6.98 18.83 11.19
C HIS A 261 -8.36 18.15 11.06
N SER A 262 -8.42 16.81 11.09
CA SER A 262 -9.71 16.10 11.13
C SER A 262 -10.57 16.61 12.29
N ARG A 263 -11.84 16.86 11.99
CA ARG A 263 -12.86 17.23 12.98
C ARG A 263 -13.62 16.02 13.51
N ASN A 264 -13.45 14.86 12.86
CA ASN A 264 -14.14 13.61 13.18
C ASN A 264 -13.12 12.51 13.55
N GLU A 265 -12.07 12.87 14.33
CA GLU A 265 -10.97 11.95 14.65
C GLU A 265 -11.46 10.60 15.17
N ALA A 266 -12.39 10.60 16.14
CA ALA A 266 -12.90 9.36 16.74
C ALA A 266 -13.54 8.43 15.71
N GLU A 267 -14.34 8.96 14.79
CA GLU A 267 -14.97 8.17 13.73
C GLU A 267 -13.97 7.74 12.66
N ALA A 268 -12.98 8.59 12.34
CA ALA A 268 -11.89 8.25 11.45
C ALA A 268 -11.05 7.08 11.99
N VAL A 269 -10.74 7.08 13.29
CA VAL A 269 -10.04 5.98 13.96
C VAL A 269 -10.87 4.70 13.91
N LYS A 270 -12.18 4.75 14.19
CA LYS A 270 -13.07 3.58 14.07
C LYS A 270 -13.08 2.98 12.66
N LEU A 271 -13.08 3.83 11.62
CA LEU A 271 -12.99 3.36 10.24
C LEU A 271 -11.64 2.64 9.99
N LEU A 272 -10.51 3.20 10.46
CA LEU A 272 -9.22 2.53 10.33
C LEU A 272 -9.16 1.21 11.11
N GLU A 273 -9.71 1.16 12.32
CA GLU A 273 -9.81 -0.06 13.12
C GLU A 273 -10.64 -1.12 12.39
N TRP A 274 -11.79 -0.75 11.84
CA TRP A 274 -12.65 -1.62 11.05
C TRP A 274 -11.92 -2.15 9.81
N LEU A 275 -11.25 -1.27 9.03
CA LEU A 275 -10.45 -1.65 7.87
C LEU A 275 -9.29 -2.61 8.21
N SER A 276 -8.76 -2.56 9.44
CA SER A 276 -7.70 -3.44 9.95
C SER A 276 -8.21 -4.77 10.52
N SER A 277 -9.52 -4.90 10.72
CA SER A 277 -10.13 -6.07 11.34
C SER A 277 -9.98 -7.33 10.48
N ALA A 278 -9.97 -8.50 11.11
CA ALA A 278 -9.85 -9.78 10.40
C ALA A 278 -10.97 -9.99 9.37
N HIS A 279 -12.20 -9.57 9.70
CA HIS A 279 -13.35 -9.65 8.82
C HIS A 279 -13.13 -8.88 7.50
N VAL A 280 -12.69 -7.64 7.60
CA VAL A 280 -12.53 -6.75 6.44
C VAL A 280 -11.26 -7.06 5.65
N GLN A 281 -10.20 -7.44 6.32
CA GLN A 281 -8.92 -7.75 5.68
C GLN A 281 -9.01 -8.96 4.73
N GLY A 282 -9.87 -9.94 5.02
CA GLY A 282 -10.17 -11.04 4.08
C GLY A 282 -10.79 -10.51 2.79
N TYR A 283 -11.82 -9.66 2.92
CA TYR A 283 -12.48 -9.04 1.77
C TYR A 283 -11.54 -8.11 0.96
N TYR A 284 -10.69 -7.35 1.65
CA TYR A 284 -9.71 -6.47 1.02
C TYR A 284 -8.71 -7.23 0.15
N ALA A 285 -8.25 -8.38 0.64
CA ALA A 285 -7.35 -9.26 -0.09
C ALA A 285 -7.99 -9.81 -1.36
N ASP A 286 -9.28 -10.18 -1.30
CA ASP A 286 -10.02 -10.77 -2.42
C ASP A 286 -10.18 -9.81 -3.60
N VAL A 287 -10.63 -8.59 -3.33
CA VAL A 287 -10.93 -7.60 -4.37
C VAL A 287 -9.65 -7.08 -5.07
N ASN A 288 -8.54 -7.00 -4.34
CA ASN A 288 -7.34 -6.31 -4.79
C ASN A 288 -6.20 -7.21 -5.23
N MET A 289 -6.26 -8.53 -5.00
CA MET A 289 -5.13 -9.45 -5.17
C MET A 289 -3.90 -9.02 -4.36
N GLU A 290 -4.12 -8.40 -3.20
CA GLU A 290 -3.08 -8.00 -2.24
C GLU A 290 -3.08 -8.93 -1.04
N TYR A 291 -2.01 -8.90 -0.25
CA TYR A 291 -1.93 -9.62 1.01
C TYR A 291 -2.58 -8.80 2.13
N PRO A 292 -3.25 -9.44 3.11
CA PRO A 292 -3.73 -8.74 4.29
C PRO A 292 -2.54 -8.18 5.09
N ALA A 293 -2.72 -6.99 5.68
CA ALA A 293 -1.75 -6.43 6.62
C ALA A 293 -1.90 -7.05 8.02
N ASN A 294 -3.09 -7.53 8.35
CA ASN A 294 -3.36 -8.23 9.60
C ASN A 294 -2.85 -9.68 9.52
N PRO A 295 -1.83 -10.07 10.32
CA PRO A 295 -1.22 -11.40 10.23
C PRO A 295 -2.13 -12.55 10.65
N LYS A 296 -3.28 -12.27 11.26
CA LYS A 296 -4.29 -13.28 11.64
C LYS A 296 -5.15 -13.72 10.45
N VAL A 297 -5.04 -13.03 9.31
CA VAL A 297 -5.86 -13.27 8.11
C VAL A 297 -5.02 -13.96 7.05
N LYS A 298 -5.53 -15.04 6.50
CA LYS A 298 -4.89 -15.72 5.38
C LYS A 298 -5.12 -14.94 4.08
N PRO A 299 -4.16 -14.92 3.16
CA PRO A 299 -4.36 -14.32 1.86
C PRO A 299 -5.44 -15.09 1.07
N HIS A 300 -6.08 -14.39 0.13
CA HIS A 300 -7.02 -15.00 -0.82
C HIS A 300 -6.41 -16.22 -1.52
N GLN A 301 -7.23 -17.23 -1.84
CA GLN A 301 -6.78 -18.48 -2.43
C GLN A 301 -5.91 -18.28 -3.69
N ALA A 302 -6.30 -17.36 -4.58
CA ALA A 302 -5.52 -17.05 -5.79
C ALA A 302 -4.14 -16.44 -5.47
N VAL A 303 -4.03 -15.62 -4.41
CA VAL A 303 -2.77 -15.03 -3.93
C VAL A 303 -1.92 -16.08 -3.22
N ALA A 304 -2.54 -16.94 -2.42
CA ALA A 304 -1.87 -18.05 -1.74
C ALA A 304 -1.28 -19.08 -2.74
N ALA A 305 -1.91 -19.26 -3.89
CA ALA A 305 -1.46 -20.14 -4.95
C ALA A 305 -0.10 -19.71 -5.58
N TRP A 306 0.32 -18.46 -5.38
CA TRP A 306 1.66 -18.00 -5.82
C TRP A 306 2.80 -18.52 -4.93
N GLY A 307 2.47 -19.25 -3.87
CA GLY A 307 3.42 -19.81 -2.90
C GLY A 307 3.71 -18.84 -1.74
N THR A 308 4.51 -19.33 -0.81
CA THR A 308 4.96 -18.59 0.37
C THR A 308 6.33 -17.96 0.13
N PHE A 309 6.59 -16.85 0.79
CA PHE A 309 7.88 -16.17 0.73
C PHE A 309 8.25 -15.57 2.10
N LYS A 310 9.54 -15.40 2.33
CA LYS A 310 10.08 -14.62 3.44
C LYS A 310 10.05 -13.14 3.04
N PRO A 311 9.24 -12.28 3.69
CA PRO A 311 9.27 -10.85 3.43
C PRO A 311 10.51 -10.21 4.06
N ASN A 312 10.95 -9.09 3.48
CA ASN A 312 11.85 -8.17 4.17
C ASN A 312 11.06 -7.46 5.29
N LEU A 313 11.60 -7.49 6.52
CA LEU A 313 10.94 -6.94 7.71
C LEU A 313 11.47 -5.57 8.15
N ILE A 314 12.25 -4.88 7.30
CA ILE A 314 12.63 -3.48 7.53
C ILE A 314 11.34 -2.66 7.61
N ASN A 315 11.27 -1.72 8.57
CA ASN A 315 10.09 -0.85 8.65
C ASN A 315 9.91 -0.10 7.33
N VAL A 316 8.72 -0.19 6.75
CA VAL A 316 8.43 0.37 5.42
C VAL A 316 8.56 1.92 5.37
N SER A 317 8.63 2.61 6.52
CA SER A 317 8.93 4.05 6.58
C SER A 317 10.32 4.40 6.03
N GLU A 318 11.26 3.45 6.03
CA GLU A 318 12.61 3.65 5.47
C GLU A 318 12.53 3.93 3.96
N ALA A 319 11.52 3.41 3.26
CA ALA A 319 11.26 3.74 1.87
C ALA A 319 11.08 5.25 1.65
N GLY A 320 10.35 5.92 2.55
CA GLY A 320 10.16 7.37 2.52
C GLY A 320 11.41 8.14 2.91
N LYS A 321 12.07 7.73 4.00
CA LYS A 321 13.29 8.40 4.49
C LYS A 321 14.41 8.44 3.45
N LEU A 322 14.53 7.39 2.66
CA LEU A 322 15.58 7.23 1.67
C LEU A 322 15.13 7.51 0.22
N GLN A 323 13.85 7.89 0.00
CA GLN A 323 13.29 8.06 -1.33
C GLN A 323 14.07 9.07 -2.19
N THR A 324 14.38 10.24 -1.65
CA THR A 324 15.17 11.26 -2.38
C THR A 324 16.54 10.71 -2.80
N ARG A 325 17.23 9.99 -1.90
CA ARG A 325 18.52 9.36 -2.22
C ARG A 325 18.36 8.29 -3.29
N ALA A 326 17.30 7.49 -3.22
CA ALA A 326 17.00 6.47 -4.23
C ALA A 326 16.75 7.10 -5.62
N VAL A 327 15.98 8.19 -5.68
CA VAL A 327 15.74 8.93 -6.94
C VAL A 327 17.04 9.45 -7.52
N MET A 328 17.87 10.12 -6.72
CA MET A 328 19.17 10.64 -7.16
C MET A 328 20.13 9.52 -7.61
N LEU A 329 20.14 8.39 -6.91
CA LEU A 329 20.93 7.23 -7.26
C LEU A 329 20.48 6.63 -8.61
N MET A 330 19.17 6.44 -8.80
CA MET A 330 18.63 5.93 -10.06
C MET A 330 18.96 6.84 -11.25
N ASP A 331 18.89 8.16 -11.04
CA ASP A 331 19.27 9.14 -12.07
C ASP A 331 20.76 9.01 -12.43
N ARG A 332 21.67 8.99 -11.43
CA ARG A 332 23.11 8.77 -11.65
C ARG A 332 23.43 7.43 -12.33
N ALA A 333 22.62 6.41 -12.05
CA ALA A 333 22.76 5.09 -12.68
C ALA A 333 22.20 5.05 -14.12
N GLY A 334 21.54 6.11 -14.59
CA GLY A 334 20.90 6.18 -15.90
C GLY A 334 19.58 5.43 -16.00
N TYR A 335 18.94 5.13 -14.87
CA TYR A 335 17.64 4.46 -14.84
C TYR A 335 16.52 5.49 -14.99
N LYS A 336 15.87 5.51 -16.15
CA LYS A 336 14.85 6.51 -16.57
C LYS A 336 13.43 6.15 -16.14
#